data_159612275815a9f352aacfef66b01b9f
#
_entry.id   159612275815a9f352aacfef66b01b9f
#
_cell.length_a   1.000
_cell.length_b   1.000
_cell.length_c   1.000
_cell.angle_alpha   90.00
_cell.angle_beta   90.00
_cell.angle_gamma   90.00
#
_symmetry.space_group_name_H-M   'P 1'
#
loop_
_entity.id
_entity.type
_entity.pdbx_description
1 polymer ?
#
loop_
_entity_poly.entity_id
_entity_poly.type
_entity_poly.pdbx_seq_one_letter_code
_entity_poly.pdbx_strand_id
1 'polypeptide(L)'
;MSDAEAQPTVLAVDDEPDLAELYRVYLDATYDVRIATGGEEALSMMDESVDVVLLDRRMPEMSGHEVLEAIRGEGYDARIAMLTAVEPDVDIVDMPFDDYKTKPVSKEDLLALVEVLLHRAEFDEHSQEFFALASKKAALEAADTTNTDEYEELIDRMEAVRDRVDDTLDHLSARDAFAKIPGGIP
;
A
#
# COMPACT_ATOMS: atom_id res chain seq x y z
N MET A 1 17.84 -19.58 11.90
CA MET A 1 16.89 -18.72 12.62
C MET A 1 15.98 -18.15 11.55
N SER A 2 14.74 -18.56 11.53
CA SER A 2 13.76 -17.96 10.61
C SER A 2 13.58 -16.52 11.06
N ASP A 3 13.97 -15.55 10.21
CA ASP A 3 13.41 -14.22 10.29
C ASP A 3 11.90 -14.43 10.13
N ALA A 4 11.16 -14.30 11.21
CA ALA A 4 9.74 -14.14 11.13
C ALA A 4 9.57 -12.79 10.44
N GLU A 5 9.27 -12.80 9.14
CA GLU A 5 8.85 -11.59 8.44
C GLU A 5 7.74 -10.97 9.29
N ALA A 6 7.98 -9.75 9.73
CA ALA A 6 7.01 -9.04 10.55
C ALA A 6 5.72 -8.93 9.72
N GLN A 7 4.59 -9.28 10.32
CA GLN A 7 3.31 -9.14 9.64
C GLN A 7 3.10 -7.67 9.29
N PRO A 8 2.66 -7.34 8.08
CA PRO A 8 2.35 -5.96 7.72
C PRO A 8 1.32 -5.36 8.67
N THR A 9 1.49 -4.09 8.99
CA THR A 9 0.64 -3.36 9.93
C THR A 9 -0.43 -2.56 9.18
N VAL A 10 -1.68 -2.80 9.51
CA VAL A 10 -2.85 -2.10 8.96
C VAL A 10 -3.48 -1.24 10.04
N LEU A 11 -3.64 0.06 9.78
CA LEU A 11 -4.41 0.98 10.61
C LEU A 11 -5.81 1.18 10.00
N ALA A 12 -6.84 0.70 10.69
CA ALA A 12 -8.24 0.91 10.29
C ALA A 12 -8.85 2.07 11.08
N VAL A 13 -9.35 3.06 10.38
CA VAL A 13 -9.86 4.32 10.95
C VAL A 13 -11.32 4.51 10.53
N ASP A 14 -12.24 4.43 11.49
CA ASP A 14 -13.67 4.57 11.28
C ASP A 14 -14.33 5.07 12.56
N ASP A 15 -15.16 6.11 12.49
CA ASP A 15 -15.84 6.69 13.67
C ASP A 15 -16.96 5.79 14.21
N GLU A 16 -17.34 4.76 13.47
CA GLU A 16 -18.19 3.68 13.96
C GLU A 16 -17.34 2.57 14.58
N PRO A 17 -17.27 2.45 15.92
CA PRO A 17 -16.40 1.47 16.59
C PRO A 17 -16.67 0.01 16.19
N ASP A 18 -17.94 -0.31 15.91
CA ASP A 18 -18.34 -1.65 15.48
C ASP A 18 -17.79 -2.01 14.10
N LEU A 19 -17.69 -1.03 13.19
CA LEU A 19 -17.07 -1.22 11.88
C LEU A 19 -15.56 -1.34 11.98
N ALA A 20 -14.91 -0.50 12.76
CA ALA A 20 -13.47 -0.59 12.99
C ALA A 20 -13.09 -1.95 13.58
N GLU A 21 -13.85 -2.44 14.55
CA GLU A 21 -13.67 -3.77 15.14
C GLU A 21 -13.96 -4.90 14.15
N LEU A 22 -14.97 -4.75 13.30
CA LEU A 22 -15.26 -5.72 12.23
C LEU A 22 -14.10 -5.84 11.24
N TYR A 23 -13.49 -4.73 10.84
CA TYR A 23 -12.30 -4.75 9.96
C TYR A 23 -11.12 -5.42 10.65
N ARG A 24 -10.93 -5.18 11.94
CA ARG A 24 -9.91 -5.90 12.72
C ARG A 24 -10.14 -7.42 12.67
N VAL A 25 -11.36 -7.88 12.94
CA VAL A 25 -11.72 -9.30 12.88
C VAL A 25 -11.50 -9.92 11.49
N TYR A 26 -11.71 -9.14 10.44
CA TYR A 26 -11.48 -9.62 9.07
C TYR A 26 -10.00 -9.79 8.73
N LEU A 27 -9.13 -8.96 9.32
CA LEU A 27 -7.73 -8.81 8.92
C LEU A 27 -6.73 -9.45 9.90
N ASP A 28 -7.06 -9.63 11.17
CA ASP A 28 -6.15 -10.02 12.25
C ASP A 28 -5.52 -11.42 12.10
N ALA A 29 -6.11 -12.28 11.26
CA ALA A 29 -5.52 -13.57 10.95
C ALA A 29 -4.26 -13.48 10.06
N THR A 30 -4.08 -12.34 9.35
CA THR A 30 -3.03 -12.15 8.34
C THR A 30 -2.13 -10.96 8.63
N TYR A 31 -2.66 -9.92 9.27
CA TYR A 31 -2.01 -8.62 9.49
C TYR A 31 -2.00 -8.23 10.96
N ASP A 32 -1.04 -7.38 11.36
CA ASP A 32 -1.12 -6.67 12.64
C ASP A 32 -2.08 -5.48 12.47
N VAL A 33 -3.20 -5.49 13.21
CA VAL A 33 -4.28 -4.52 13.00
C VAL A 33 -4.40 -3.56 14.18
N ARG A 34 -4.23 -2.28 13.88
CA ARG A 34 -4.54 -1.17 14.80
C ARG A 34 -5.88 -0.56 14.40
N ILE A 35 -6.68 -0.15 15.37
CA ILE A 35 -7.93 0.57 15.11
C ILE A 35 -7.94 1.93 15.77
N ALA A 36 -8.48 2.91 15.08
CA ALA A 36 -8.74 4.26 15.59
C ALA A 36 -10.19 4.66 15.27
N THR A 37 -10.84 5.32 16.19
CA THR A 37 -12.25 5.75 16.07
C THR A 37 -12.39 7.25 15.80
N GLY A 38 -11.29 7.91 15.42
CA GLY A 38 -11.27 9.33 15.06
C GLY A 38 -9.93 9.74 14.47
N GLY A 39 -9.89 10.90 13.84
CA GLY A 39 -8.73 11.39 13.12
C GLY A 39 -7.53 11.65 14.02
N GLU A 40 -7.71 12.30 15.17
CA GLU A 40 -6.61 12.56 16.12
C GLU A 40 -6.01 11.27 16.67
N GLU A 41 -6.87 10.29 17.00
CA GLU A 41 -6.41 8.97 17.45
C GLU A 41 -5.61 8.27 16.34
N ALA A 42 -6.09 8.32 15.10
CA ALA A 42 -5.39 7.76 13.96
C ALA A 42 -3.99 8.37 13.79
N LEU A 43 -3.86 9.68 13.85
CA LEU A 43 -2.56 10.35 13.75
C LEU A 43 -1.62 9.98 14.91
N SER A 44 -2.14 9.79 16.12
CA SER A 44 -1.34 9.35 17.27
C SER A 44 -0.81 7.92 17.14
N MET A 45 -1.45 7.10 16.32
CA MET A 45 -1.08 5.70 16.04
C MET A 45 -0.20 5.54 14.79
N MET A 46 0.00 6.61 14.01
CA MET A 46 0.89 6.59 12.85
C MET A 46 2.35 6.55 13.27
N ASP A 47 3.09 5.66 12.68
CA ASP A 47 4.54 5.55 12.73
C ASP A 47 5.06 4.86 11.46
N GLU A 48 6.38 4.73 11.31
CA GLU A 48 7.02 4.11 10.14
C GLU A 48 6.70 2.61 9.97
N SER A 49 6.09 1.96 10.96
CA SER A 49 5.69 0.55 10.88
C SER A 49 4.30 0.34 10.28
N VAL A 50 3.54 1.41 10.03
CA VAL A 50 2.22 1.31 9.39
C VAL A 50 2.38 1.22 7.88
N ASP A 51 2.00 0.09 7.32
CA ASP A 51 2.10 -0.17 5.87
C ASP A 51 0.86 0.28 5.10
N VAL A 52 -0.32 0.07 5.69
CA VAL A 52 -1.62 0.39 5.06
C VAL A 52 -2.53 1.14 6.03
N VAL A 53 -3.21 2.16 5.54
CA VAL A 53 -4.28 2.87 6.26
C VAL A 53 -5.59 2.69 5.50
N LEU A 54 -6.60 2.16 6.20
CA LEU A 54 -7.99 2.12 5.74
C LEU A 54 -8.73 3.27 6.43
N LEU A 55 -9.20 4.24 5.69
CA LEU A 55 -9.61 5.53 6.24
C LEU A 55 -11.03 5.90 5.82
N ASP A 56 -11.93 6.04 6.79
CA ASP A 56 -13.24 6.64 6.50
C ASP A 56 -13.10 8.13 6.19
N ARG A 57 -13.84 8.57 5.20
CA ARG A 57 -13.84 9.96 4.74
C ARG A 57 -14.55 10.90 5.69
N ARG A 58 -15.69 10.46 6.24
CA ARG A 58 -16.56 11.29 7.09
C ARG A 58 -16.48 10.89 8.53
N MET A 59 -15.72 11.63 9.30
CA MET A 59 -15.63 11.48 10.75
C MET A 59 -15.89 12.81 11.43
N PRO A 60 -16.45 12.82 12.67
CA PRO A 60 -16.57 14.04 13.44
C PRO A 60 -15.21 14.64 13.80
N GLU A 61 -15.18 15.93 14.05
CA GLU A 61 -14.01 16.73 14.48
C GLU A 61 -12.89 16.84 13.45
N MET A 62 -12.37 15.72 12.94
CA MET A 62 -11.34 15.67 11.91
C MET A 62 -11.77 14.68 10.80
N SER A 63 -11.94 15.19 9.61
CA SER A 63 -12.33 14.38 8.43
C SER A 63 -11.20 13.46 7.98
N GLY A 64 -11.55 12.39 7.26
CA GLY A 64 -10.55 11.52 6.64
C GLY A 64 -9.64 12.25 5.65
N HIS A 65 -10.14 13.30 4.99
CA HIS A 65 -9.31 14.15 4.13
C HIS A 65 -8.20 14.86 4.91
N GLU A 66 -8.53 15.45 6.05
CA GLU A 66 -7.56 16.11 6.93
C GLU A 66 -6.53 15.13 7.49
N VAL A 67 -6.95 13.91 7.85
CA VAL A 67 -6.04 12.82 8.28
C VAL A 67 -5.09 12.43 7.14
N LEU A 68 -5.62 12.25 5.92
CA LEU A 68 -4.85 11.92 4.73
C LEU A 68 -3.78 12.98 4.44
N GLU A 69 -4.14 14.25 4.46
CA GLU A 69 -3.21 15.37 4.24
C GLU A 69 -2.12 15.41 5.34
N ALA A 70 -2.50 15.18 6.60
CA ALA A 70 -1.54 15.16 7.70
C ALA A 70 -0.52 14.01 7.56
N ILE A 71 -0.98 12.79 7.24
CA ILE A 71 -0.11 11.63 7.01
C ILE A 71 0.88 11.91 5.87
N ARG A 72 0.40 12.45 4.75
CA ARG A 72 1.26 12.80 3.62
C ARG A 72 2.19 13.96 3.92
N GLY A 73 1.74 14.95 4.70
CA GLY A 73 2.55 16.09 5.12
C GLY A 73 3.70 15.72 6.05
N GLU A 74 3.55 14.69 6.86
CA GLU A 74 4.59 14.14 7.73
C GLU A 74 5.56 13.20 6.98
N GLY A 75 5.26 12.83 5.74
CA GLY A 75 6.14 12.05 4.88
C GLY A 75 6.08 10.53 5.09
N TYR A 76 5.00 10.01 5.68
CA TYR A 76 4.81 8.57 5.79
C TYR A 76 4.50 7.93 4.43
N ASP A 77 5.16 6.82 4.13
CA ASP A 77 5.01 6.06 2.88
C ASP A 77 3.84 5.05 2.91
N ALA A 78 3.08 4.99 4.00
CA ALA A 78 1.93 4.10 4.13
C ALA A 78 0.96 4.24 2.94
N ARG A 79 0.46 3.14 2.43
CA ARG A 79 -0.59 3.13 1.40
C ARG A 79 -1.93 3.44 2.04
N ILE A 80 -2.71 4.31 1.42
CA ILE A 80 -3.96 4.79 2.00
C ILE A 80 -5.12 4.48 1.07
N ALA A 81 -6.09 3.71 1.55
CA ALA A 81 -7.38 3.52 0.89
C ALA A 81 -8.49 4.27 1.64
N MET A 82 -9.26 5.04 0.90
CA MET A 82 -10.50 5.61 1.42
C MET A 82 -11.59 4.54 1.45
N LEU A 83 -12.18 4.31 2.61
CA LEU A 83 -13.19 3.28 2.86
C LEU A 83 -14.43 3.95 3.46
N THR A 84 -15.39 4.33 2.65
CA THR A 84 -16.42 5.29 3.03
C THR A 84 -17.78 4.99 2.40
N ALA A 85 -18.87 5.43 3.07
CA ALA A 85 -20.23 5.39 2.52
C ALA A 85 -20.49 6.47 1.46
N VAL A 86 -19.57 7.41 1.26
CA VAL A 86 -19.70 8.48 0.25
C VAL A 86 -19.26 7.99 -1.11
N GLU A 87 -20.12 8.14 -2.12
CA GLU A 87 -19.71 7.88 -3.50
C GLU A 87 -18.64 8.88 -3.95
N PRO A 88 -17.68 8.45 -4.79
CA PRO A 88 -16.65 9.34 -5.30
C PRO A 88 -17.27 10.44 -6.18
N ASP A 89 -16.79 11.66 -6.01
CA ASP A 89 -17.12 12.83 -6.82
C ASP A 89 -15.79 13.46 -7.31
N VAL A 90 -15.87 14.49 -8.12
CA VAL A 90 -14.71 15.17 -8.72
C VAL A 90 -13.71 15.72 -7.70
N ASP A 91 -14.13 15.95 -6.48
CA ASP A 91 -13.29 16.44 -5.39
C ASP A 91 -12.20 15.45 -4.93
N ILE A 92 -12.33 14.16 -5.31
CA ILE A 92 -11.32 13.15 -4.99
C ILE A 92 -10.09 13.20 -5.91
N VAL A 93 -10.16 13.90 -7.03
CA VAL A 93 -9.10 13.88 -8.08
C VAL A 93 -7.76 14.37 -7.53
N ASP A 94 -7.77 15.37 -6.66
CA ASP A 94 -6.56 15.97 -6.09
C ASP A 94 -6.18 15.35 -4.72
N MET A 95 -6.94 14.37 -4.22
CA MET A 95 -6.65 13.71 -2.95
C MET A 95 -5.53 12.66 -3.10
N PRO A 96 -4.47 12.70 -2.28
CA PRO A 96 -3.31 11.82 -2.42
C PRO A 96 -3.49 10.44 -1.75
N PHE A 97 -4.60 9.75 -2.04
CA PHE A 97 -4.83 8.37 -1.64
C PHE A 97 -4.49 7.38 -2.77
N ASP A 98 -4.33 6.11 -2.43
CA ASP A 98 -3.94 5.05 -3.36
C ASP A 98 -5.13 4.27 -3.92
N ASP A 99 -6.23 4.14 -3.15
CA ASP A 99 -7.44 3.45 -3.59
C ASP A 99 -8.70 4.00 -2.89
N TYR A 100 -9.87 3.71 -3.45
CA TYR A 100 -11.17 4.17 -2.94
C TYR A 100 -12.19 3.02 -3.01
N LYS A 101 -12.83 2.72 -1.89
CA LYS A 101 -13.89 1.72 -1.81
C LYS A 101 -15.12 2.30 -1.14
N THR A 102 -16.28 2.05 -1.72
CA THR A 102 -17.57 2.42 -1.14
C THR A 102 -18.07 1.31 -0.22
N LYS A 103 -18.48 1.66 1.00
CA LYS A 103 -19.12 0.74 1.95
C LYS A 103 -20.51 0.29 1.43
N PRO A 104 -20.98 -0.92 1.74
CA PRO A 104 -20.37 -1.95 2.58
C PRO A 104 -19.25 -2.73 1.84
N VAL A 105 -18.27 -3.22 2.60
CA VAL A 105 -17.14 -4.00 2.08
C VAL A 105 -17.15 -5.38 2.70
N SER A 106 -17.08 -6.42 1.88
CA SER A 106 -16.98 -7.80 2.34
C SER A 106 -15.58 -8.09 2.91
N LYS A 107 -15.46 -9.21 3.64
CA LYS A 107 -14.16 -9.67 4.13
C LYS A 107 -13.19 -9.93 2.97
N GLU A 108 -13.68 -10.59 1.93
CA GLU A 108 -12.90 -10.93 0.74
C GLU A 108 -12.40 -9.67 0.01
N ASP A 109 -13.25 -8.67 -0.15
CA ASP A 109 -12.88 -7.41 -0.80
C ASP A 109 -11.88 -6.62 0.03
N LEU A 110 -12.01 -6.64 1.37
CA LEU A 110 -11.11 -5.94 2.27
C LEU A 110 -9.71 -6.57 2.26
N LEU A 111 -9.64 -7.91 2.33
CA LEU A 111 -8.38 -8.65 2.22
C LEU A 111 -7.71 -8.40 0.87
N ALA A 112 -8.46 -8.46 -0.23
CA ALA A 112 -7.95 -8.21 -1.57
C ALA A 112 -7.43 -6.77 -1.73
N LEU A 113 -8.12 -5.78 -1.15
CA LEU A 113 -7.70 -4.38 -1.15
C LEU A 113 -6.34 -4.20 -0.45
N VAL A 114 -6.21 -4.72 0.77
CA VAL A 114 -4.96 -4.61 1.55
C VAL A 114 -3.81 -5.29 0.82
N GLU A 115 -4.03 -6.47 0.27
CA GLU A 115 -3.02 -7.21 -0.48
C GLU A 115 -2.54 -6.44 -1.74
N VAL A 116 -3.45 -5.85 -2.51
CA VAL A 116 -3.11 -5.01 -3.68
C VAL A 116 -2.29 -3.79 -3.27
N LEU A 117 -2.65 -3.13 -2.16
CA LEU A 117 -1.91 -1.97 -1.68
C LEU A 117 -0.49 -2.33 -1.24
N LEU A 118 -0.31 -3.45 -0.56
CA LEU A 118 1.01 -3.95 -0.15
C LEU A 118 1.87 -4.31 -1.38
N HIS A 119 1.32 -4.99 -2.37
CA HIS A 119 2.04 -5.29 -3.62
C HIS A 119 2.45 -4.02 -4.38
N ARG A 120 1.61 -2.99 -4.41
CA ARG A 120 1.98 -1.70 -5.01
C ARG A 120 3.15 -1.04 -4.26
N ALA A 121 3.19 -1.14 -2.93
CA ALA A 121 4.31 -0.63 -2.14
C ALA A 121 5.61 -1.37 -2.46
N GLU A 122 5.58 -2.70 -2.51
CA GLU A 122 6.73 -3.54 -2.90
C GLU A 122 7.22 -3.21 -4.33
N PHE A 123 6.30 -3.01 -5.27
CA PHE A 123 6.65 -2.63 -6.64
C PHE A 123 7.39 -1.30 -6.69
N ASP A 124 6.92 -0.28 -5.97
CA ASP A 124 7.57 1.03 -5.92
C ASP A 124 8.98 0.93 -5.32
N GLU A 125 9.17 0.16 -4.26
CA GLU A 125 10.49 -0.07 -3.64
C GLU A 125 11.44 -0.80 -4.60
N HIS A 126 11.00 -1.90 -5.20
CA HIS A 126 11.80 -2.66 -6.15
C HIS A 126 12.14 -1.85 -7.40
N SER A 127 11.22 -1.03 -7.89
CA SER A 127 11.48 -0.13 -9.01
C SER A 127 12.55 0.90 -8.68
N GLN A 128 12.52 1.50 -7.49
CA GLN A 128 13.55 2.44 -7.05
C GLN A 128 14.91 1.75 -6.91
N GLU A 129 14.97 0.55 -6.34
CA GLU A 129 16.20 -0.24 -6.25
C GLU A 129 16.75 -0.56 -7.65
N PHE A 130 15.90 -0.98 -8.57
CA PHE A 130 16.30 -1.28 -9.95
C PHE A 130 16.90 -0.06 -10.65
N PHE A 131 16.27 1.10 -10.56
CA PHE A 131 16.80 2.34 -11.16
C PHE A 131 18.13 2.77 -10.53
N ALA A 132 18.30 2.60 -9.23
CA ALA A 132 19.57 2.90 -8.56
C ALA A 132 20.71 1.99 -9.05
N LEU A 133 20.42 0.69 -9.20
CA LEU A 133 21.39 -0.28 -9.74
C LEU A 133 21.71 -0.01 -11.21
N ALA A 134 20.70 0.34 -12.03
CA ALA A 134 20.89 0.70 -13.42
C ALA A 134 21.78 1.94 -13.60
N SER A 135 21.63 2.93 -12.75
CA SER A 135 22.49 4.13 -12.72
C SER A 135 23.94 3.79 -12.37
N LYS A 136 24.16 2.90 -11.40
CA LYS A 136 25.51 2.41 -11.04
C LYS A 136 26.15 1.64 -12.17
N LYS A 137 25.39 0.75 -12.84
CA LYS A 137 25.85 0.01 -14.03
C LYS A 137 26.31 0.95 -15.12
N ALA A 138 25.49 1.94 -15.47
CA ALA A 138 25.83 2.92 -16.50
C ALA A 138 27.11 3.71 -16.16
N ALA A 139 27.30 4.07 -14.89
CA ALA A 139 28.51 4.77 -14.45
C ALA A 139 29.77 3.90 -14.57
N LEU A 140 29.71 2.61 -14.22
CA LEU A 140 30.83 1.67 -14.35
C LEU A 140 31.16 1.38 -15.83
N GLU A 141 30.15 1.26 -16.67
CA GLU A 141 30.35 1.11 -18.14
C GLU A 141 31.02 2.35 -18.75
N ALA A 142 30.60 3.55 -18.35
CA ALA A 142 31.21 4.78 -18.82
C ALA A 142 32.69 4.94 -18.37
N ALA A 143 33.02 4.34 -17.21
CA ALA A 143 34.39 4.33 -16.68
C ALA A 143 35.24 3.16 -17.18
N ASP A 144 34.73 2.32 -18.09
CA ASP A 144 35.38 1.09 -18.60
C ASP A 144 35.77 0.11 -17.45
N THR A 145 34.98 0.07 -16.39
CA THR A 145 35.21 -0.74 -15.16
C THR A 145 34.21 -1.90 -15.10
N THR A 146 34.15 -2.70 -16.16
CA THR A 146 33.16 -3.79 -16.28
C THR A 146 33.73 -5.18 -16.04
N ASN A 147 35.04 -5.29 -15.87
CA ASN A 147 35.72 -6.59 -15.72
C ASN A 147 36.18 -6.80 -14.26
N THR A 148 35.24 -6.69 -13.34
CA THR A 148 35.43 -6.87 -11.88
C THR A 148 34.35 -7.74 -11.29
N ASP A 149 34.67 -8.41 -10.18
CA ASP A 149 33.71 -9.24 -9.43
C ASP A 149 32.54 -8.37 -8.95
N GLU A 150 32.79 -7.11 -8.56
CA GLU A 150 31.77 -6.17 -8.11
C GLU A 150 30.78 -5.78 -9.23
N TYR A 151 31.24 -5.73 -10.48
CA TYR A 151 30.33 -5.50 -11.61
C TYR A 151 29.46 -6.72 -11.88
N GLU A 152 30.00 -7.95 -11.77
CA GLU A 152 29.23 -9.18 -11.91
C GLU A 152 28.16 -9.28 -10.81
N GLU A 153 28.52 -8.99 -9.55
CA GLU A 153 27.55 -8.92 -8.43
C GLU A 153 26.45 -7.89 -8.68
N LEU A 154 26.78 -6.73 -9.25
CA LEU A 154 25.79 -5.70 -9.61
C LEU A 154 24.78 -6.21 -10.64
N ILE A 155 25.24 -6.93 -11.65
CA ILE A 155 24.38 -7.51 -12.69
C ILE A 155 23.47 -8.56 -12.10
N ASP A 156 24.00 -9.49 -11.29
CA ASP A 156 23.21 -10.53 -10.63
C ASP A 156 22.10 -9.91 -9.73
N ARG A 157 22.45 -8.86 -9.00
CA ARG A 157 21.50 -8.13 -8.17
C ARG A 157 20.43 -7.42 -8.99
N MET A 158 20.80 -6.80 -10.11
CA MET A 158 19.82 -6.19 -11.03
C MET A 158 18.84 -7.21 -11.60
N GLU A 159 19.31 -8.39 -11.99
CA GLU A 159 18.45 -9.46 -12.49
C GLU A 159 17.47 -9.94 -11.42
N ALA A 160 17.95 -10.15 -10.19
CA ALA A 160 17.10 -10.53 -9.07
C ALA A 160 16.02 -9.48 -8.71
N VAL A 161 16.35 -8.18 -8.82
CA VAL A 161 15.38 -7.09 -8.60
C VAL A 161 14.38 -7.05 -9.75
N ARG A 162 14.83 -7.20 -10.99
CA ARG A 162 13.94 -7.24 -12.16
C ARG A 162 12.90 -8.37 -12.05
N ASP A 163 13.35 -9.56 -11.69
CA ASP A 163 12.45 -10.71 -11.54
C ASP A 163 11.38 -10.46 -10.46
N ARG A 164 11.72 -9.78 -9.36
CA ARG A 164 10.77 -9.35 -8.33
C ARG A 164 9.78 -8.29 -8.83
N VAL A 165 10.24 -7.33 -9.64
CA VAL A 165 9.37 -6.31 -10.27
C VAL A 165 8.37 -6.99 -11.22
N ASP A 166 8.84 -7.91 -12.06
CA ASP A 166 7.98 -8.63 -13.01
C ASP A 166 6.95 -9.50 -12.29
N ASP A 167 7.33 -10.20 -11.22
CA ASP A 167 6.42 -11.01 -10.40
C ASP A 167 5.34 -10.15 -9.72
N THR A 168 5.72 -8.99 -9.20
CA THR A 168 4.78 -8.03 -8.59
C THR A 168 3.81 -7.47 -9.63
N LEU A 169 4.28 -7.15 -10.84
CA LEU A 169 3.42 -6.70 -11.96
C LEU A 169 2.41 -7.77 -12.38
N ASP A 170 2.82 -9.03 -12.45
CA ASP A 170 1.93 -10.14 -12.80
C ASP A 170 0.83 -10.31 -11.76
N HIS A 171 1.15 -10.19 -10.47
CA HIS A 171 0.15 -10.21 -9.38
C HIS A 171 -0.82 -9.03 -9.45
N LEU A 172 -0.36 -7.82 -9.71
CA LEU A 172 -1.20 -6.63 -9.86
C LEU A 172 -2.12 -6.76 -11.09
N SER A 173 -1.58 -7.19 -12.23
CA SER A 173 -2.32 -7.33 -13.49
C SER A 173 -3.42 -8.39 -13.41
N ALA A 174 -3.16 -9.52 -12.76
CA ALA A 174 -4.13 -10.60 -12.59
C ALA A 174 -5.33 -10.14 -11.73
N ARG A 175 -5.11 -9.28 -10.73
CA ARG A 175 -6.16 -8.79 -9.82
C ARG A 175 -6.94 -7.62 -10.39
N ASP A 176 -6.31 -6.69 -11.08
CA ASP A 176 -7.01 -5.62 -11.81
C ASP A 176 -7.93 -6.18 -12.90
N ALA A 177 -7.59 -7.33 -13.48
CA ALA A 177 -8.46 -8.04 -14.43
C ALA A 177 -9.73 -8.60 -13.76
N PHE A 178 -9.65 -9.06 -12.51
CA PHE A 178 -10.80 -9.53 -11.74
C PHE A 178 -11.66 -8.39 -11.18
N ALA A 179 -11.07 -7.24 -10.84
CA ALA A 179 -11.80 -6.08 -10.35
C ALA A 179 -12.66 -5.37 -11.41
N LYS A 180 -12.41 -5.66 -12.68
CA LYS A 180 -13.11 -5.04 -13.83
C LYS A 180 -14.27 -5.83 -14.40
N ILE A 181 -14.78 -6.85 -13.72
CA ILE A 181 -16.03 -7.52 -14.15
C ILE A 181 -17.19 -6.80 -13.45
N PRO A 182 -17.89 -5.85 -14.12
CA PRO A 182 -19.15 -5.35 -13.60
C PRO A 182 -20.12 -6.54 -13.59
N GLY A 183 -20.72 -6.77 -12.44
CA GLY A 183 -21.67 -7.82 -12.25
C GLY A 183 -22.78 -7.79 -13.28
N GLY A 184 -23.04 -8.97 -13.84
CA GLY A 184 -24.38 -9.37 -14.15
C GLY A 184 -25.05 -8.78 -15.37
N ILE A 185 -25.16 -9.63 -16.28
CA ILE A 185 -26.18 -9.62 -17.35
C ILE A 185 -27.44 -10.26 -16.77
N PRO A 186 -28.64 -9.72 -17.10
CA PRO A 186 -29.92 -10.15 -16.59
C PRO A 186 -30.27 -11.58 -16.97
#